data_585329f92a1b0384a867e675ec5b5811
#
_entry.id   585329f92a1b0384a867e675ec5b5811
#
_cell.length_a   1.000
_cell.length_b   1.000
_cell.length_c   1.000
_cell.angle_alpha   90.00
_cell.angle_beta   90.00
_cell.angle_gamma   90.00
#
_symmetry.space_group_name_H-M   'P 1'
#
loop_
_entity.id
_entity.type
_entity.pdbx_description
1 polymer ?
#
loop_
_entity_poly.entity_id
_entity_poly.type
_entity_poly.pdbx_seq_one_letter_code
_entity_poly.pdbx_strand_id
1 'polypeptide(L)'
;MNSRTLKRISNVRLKARSELKLDEWQQHNYYYDKNLVGCTKDQLERIDARNTTREEFIEKYERPGKPVIIQHLIDDWPAFDKWTIEKLGKKYRNQRFKVGEDDDGKSVKLKMKYFLDYALNNRDDSPLYLFESSFGEHQKKKRLLDDYDVPEYFSEDLFHLVGEHRRPPYRWWCIGPQRSGTGIHIDPLGTSAWNGLISGHKRWCIFPPSTPRELLKPTSADAPRNKDEGITWFKVIYPRTQHHSWPKEYSCIEAIQHPGEVIFVPGGYWHVVLNMDLTVAVTQNFCSSVNFPNVWTRVIRSRPKMSKKFLERLKRRRPDLARLTEKIDINGDTGPRSDTSSSSSSSSSADSSPDSADESDTESKVTTIHERPFDQGDESFVKKQRVTPLS
;
A
#
# COMPACT_ATOMS: atom_id res chain seq x y z
N MET A 1 5.32 -12.27 22.33
CA MET A 1 3.88 -11.87 22.28
C MET A 1 3.12 -12.45 23.46
N ASN A 2 2.22 -11.68 24.10
CA ASN A 2 1.34 -12.20 25.17
C ASN A 2 0.11 -12.94 24.59
N SER A 3 -0.59 -13.72 25.44
CA SER A 3 -1.76 -14.55 25.01
C SER A 3 -2.88 -13.73 24.34
N ARG A 4 -3.16 -12.51 24.80
CA ARG A 4 -4.17 -11.63 24.20
C ARG A 4 -3.77 -11.20 22.78
N THR A 5 -2.51 -10.83 22.56
CA THR A 5 -1.98 -10.47 21.24
C THR A 5 -2.06 -11.66 20.29
N LEU A 6 -1.63 -12.84 20.73
CA LEU A 6 -1.72 -14.07 19.94
C LEU A 6 -3.16 -14.37 19.52
N LYS A 7 -4.12 -14.31 20.43
CA LYS A 7 -5.54 -14.54 20.12
C LYS A 7 -6.07 -13.54 19.07
N ARG A 8 -5.70 -12.25 19.17
CA ARG A 8 -6.11 -11.23 18.19
C ARG A 8 -5.50 -11.47 16.81
N ILE A 9 -4.24 -11.83 16.74
CA ILE A 9 -3.53 -12.14 15.48
C ILE A 9 -4.12 -13.41 14.87
N SER A 10 -4.32 -14.48 15.64
CA SER A 10 -4.91 -15.74 15.15
C SER A 10 -6.30 -15.52 14.54
N ASN A 11 -7.16 -14.75 15.21
CA ASN A 11 -8.48 -14.42 14.67
C ASN A 11 -8.42 -13.63 13.35
N VAL A 12 -7.43 -12.75 13.20
CA VAL A 12 -7.24 -11.98 11.98
C VAL A 12 -6.69 -12.85 10.86
N ARG A 13 -5.75 -13.75 11.17
CA ARG A 13 -5.21 -14.72 10.19
C ARG A 13 -6.31 -15.59 9.61
N LEU A 14 -7.15 -16.20 10.47
CA LEU A 14 -8.29 -17.03 10.05
C LEU A 14 -9.34 -16.28 9.22
N LYS A 15 -9.46 -14.95 9.39
CA LYS A 15 -10.36 -14.13 8.59
C LYS A 15 -9.75 -13.70 7.27
N ALA A 16 -8.46 -13.36 7.29
CA ALA A 16 -7.74 -12.90 6.10
C ALA A 16 -7.46 -14.03 5.11
N ARG A 17 -7.45 -15.27 5.58
CA ARG A 17 -7.24 -16.48 4.80
C ARG A 17 -7.97 -17.64 5.46
N SER A 18 -9.24 -17.75 5.17
CA SER A 18 -10.13 -18.78 5.74
C SER A 18 -9.77 -20.19 5.25
N GLU A 19 -9.11 -20.28 4.09
CA GLU A 19 -8.63 -21.53 3.49
C GLU A 19 -7.43 -22.13 4.23
N LEU A 20 -6.75 -21.37 5.13
CA LEU A 20 -5.60 -21.83 5.91
C LEU A 20 -5.95 -22.04 7.38
N LYS A 21 -5.56 -23.19 7.93
CA LYS A 21 -5.48 -23.39 9.39
C LYS A 21 -4.29 -22.64 9.95
N LEU A 22 -4.28 -22.40 11.27
CA LEU A 22 -3.23 -21.61 11.92
C LEU A 22 -1.81 -22.21 11.80
N ASP A 23 -1.71 -23.51 11.77
CA ASP A 23 -0.45 -24.27 11.59
C ASP A 23 0.03 -24.27 10.13
N GLU A 24 -0.87 -24.09 9.17
CA GLU A 24 -0.53 -24.07 7.74
C GLU A 24 0.14 -22.76 7.28
N TRP A 25 0.11 -21.72 8.10
CA TRP A 25 0.74 -20.43 7.75
C TRP A 25 2.28 -20.50 7.67
N GLN A 26 2.88 -21.57 8.16
CA GLN A 26 4.34 -21.78 8.17
C GLN A 26 4.72 -23.13 7.51
N GLN A 27 3.81 -23.72 6.74
CA GLN A 27 3.98 -25.09 6.20
C GLN A 27 5.15 -25.23 5.24
N HIS A 28 5.52 -24.15 4.53
CA HIS A 28 6.62 -24.15 3.56
C HIS A 28 7.96 -23.75 4.16
N ASN A 29 8.00 -23.28 5.41
CA ASN A 29 9.19 -22.81 6.12
C ASN A 29 10.00 -21.73 5.37
N TYR A 30 9.35 -20.86 4.61
CA TYR A 30 9.99 -19.80 3.84
C TYR A 30 10.74 -18.79 4.73
N TYR A 31 10.44 -18.73 6.01
CA TYR A 31 11.21 -17.95 6.98
C TYR A 31 12.70 -18.27 6.98
N TYR A 32 13.06 -19.54 6.71
CA TYR A 32 14.46 -20.00 6.71
C TYR A 32 15.11 -19.97 5.33
N ASP A 33 14.37 -19.63 4.28
CA ASP A 33 14.88 -19.58 2.91
C ASP A 33 15.56 -18.24 2.62
N LYS A 34 16.88 -18.20 2.77
CA LYS A 34 17.69 -17.02 2.52
C LYS A 34 17.69 -16.56 1.05
N ASN A 35 17.40 -17.45 0.11
CA ASN A 35 17.41 -17.14 -1.32
C ASN A 35 16.20 -16.30 -1.76
N LEU A 36 15.12 -16.33 -1.00
CA LEU A 36 13.90 -15.56 -1.33
C LEU A 36 14.11 -14.06 -1.25
N VAL A 37 14.85 -13.62 -0.26
CA VAL A 37 15.13 -12.20 -0.02
C VAL A 37 16.49 -11.76 -0.57
N GLY A 38 17.32 -12.71 -0.99
CA GLY A 38 18.56 -12.43 -1.71
C GLY A 38 18.24 -12.08 -3.16
N CYS A 39 18.41 -10.83 -3.57
CA CYS A 39 18.38 -10.43 -4.97
C CYS A 39 19.81 -10.24 -5.44
N THR A 40 20.16 -10.90 -6.53
CA THR A 40 21.48 -10.77 -7.14
C THR A 40 21.47 -9.83 -8.35
N LYS A 41 20.28 -9.42 -8.81
CA LYS A 41 20.11 -8.57 -9.98
C LYS A 41 19.45 -7.27 -9.61
N ASP A 42 20.02 -6.17 -10.03
CA ASP A 42 19.50 -4.82 -9.89
C ASP A 42 19.75 -4.09 -11.21
N GLN A 43 18.77 -4.16 -12.11
CA GLN A 43 18.92 -3.83 -13.52
C GLN A 43 18.18 -2.54 -13.92
N LEU A 44 17.31 -2.05 -13.02
CA LEU A 44 16.51 -0.89 -13.35
C LEU A 44 17.37 0.37 -13.31
N GLU A 45 17.25 1.19 -14.34
CA GLU A 45 17.93 2.48 -14.42
C GLU A 45 17.59 3.37 -13.23
N ARG A 46 18.59 4.11 -12.74
CA ARG A 46 18.41 5.13 -11.70
C ARG A 46 18.72 6.50 -12.25
N ILE A 47 17.86 7.46 -11.93
CA ILE A 47 18.07 8.87 -12.21
C ILE A 47 18.10 9.67 -10.92
N ASP A 48 18.82 10.78 -10.93
CA ASP A 48 18.94 11.71 -9.81
C ASP A 48 18.01 12.91 -10.06
N ALA A 49 17.01 13.10 -9.18
CA ALA A 49 16.05 14.19 -9.30
C ALA A 49 16.69 15.59 -9.19
N ARG A 50 17.87 15.69 -8.60
CA ARG A 50 18.62 16.97 -8.54
C ARG A 50 19.16 17.41 -9.88
N ASN A 51 19.31 16.47 -10.82
CA ASN A 51 19.93 16.69 -12.14
C ASN A 51 18.95 16.39 -13.29
N THR A 52 17.72 15.98 -13.00
CA THR A 52 16.70 15.62 -14.00
C THR A 52 15.47 16.48 -13.79
N THR A 53 15.05 17.23 -14.79
CA THR A 53 13.82 18.02 -14.69
C THR A 53 12.61 17.12 -14.87
N ARG A 54 11.43 17.63 -14.45
CA ARG A 54 10.14 16.94 -14.67
C ARG A 54 9.86 16.70 -16.16
N GLU A 55 10.17 17.67 -17.00
CA GLU A 55 10.01 17.59 -18.46
C GLU A 55 10.92 16.51 -19.06
N GLU A 56 12.16 16.40 -18.61
CA GLU A 56 13.07 15.34 -19.02
C GLU A 56 12.58 13.96 -18.58
N PHE A 57 12.04 13.84 -17.36
CA PHE A 57 11.42 12.61 -16.91
C PHE A 57 10.24 12.21 -17.79
N ILE A 58 9.36 13.16 -18.13
CA ILE A 58 8.22 12.91 -19.01
C ILE A 58 8.70 12.39 -20.38
N GLU A 59 9.65 13.04 -20.99
CA GLU A 59 10.10 12.67 -22.36
C GLU A 59 10.92 11.38 -22.40
N LYS A 60 11.75 11.13 -21.38
CA LYS A 60 12.66 9.98 -21.39
C LYS A 60 12.05 8.70 -20.78
N TYR A 61 11.04 8.81 -19.88
CA TYR A 61 10.51 7.69 -19.11
C TYR A 61 9.01 7.56 -19.18
N GLU A 62 8.25 8.61 -18.92
CA GLU A 62 6.78 8.50 -18.87
C GLU A 62 6.19 8.29 -20.27
N ARG A 63 6.56 9.12 -21.24
CA ARG A 63 6.04 9.06 -22.61
C ARG A 63 6.40 7.74 -23.33
N PRO A 64 7.65 7.26 -23.29
CA PRO A 64 7.99 5.96 -23.85
C PRO A 64 7.50 4.77 -22.99
N GLY A 65 6.94 5.02 -21.80
CA GLY A 65 6.50 3.97 -20.90
C GLY A 65 7.65 3.13 -20.36
N LYS A 66 8.72 3.76 -19.88
CA LYS A 66 9.93 3.10 -19.38
C LYS A 66 9.98 3.16 -17.86
N PRO A 67 9.97 2.03 -17.13
CA PRO A 67 10.09 2.02 -15.68
C PRO A 67 11.49 2.53 -15.27
N VAL A 68 11.56 3.23 -14.12
CA VAL A 68 12.80 3.83 -13.62
C VAL A 68 12.74 4.01 -12.10
N ILE A 69 13.90 3.97 -11.45
CA ILE A 69 14.06 4.39 -10.05
C ILE A 69 14.58 5.82 -10.02
N ILE A 70 14.00 6.64 -9.15
CA ILE A 70 14.34 8.05 -8.99
C ILE A 70 14.89 8.25 -7.59
N GLN A 71 16.09 8.76 -7.50
CA GLN A 71 16.79 9.08 -6.26
C GLN A 71 16.63 10.56 -5.94
N HIS A 72 16.65 10.90 -4.67
CA HIS A 72 16.59 12.29 -4.16
C HIS A 72 15.32 13.06 -4.52
N LEU A 73 14.23 12.36 -4.84
CA LEU A 73 12.95 12.99 -5.17
C LEU A 73 12.07 13.26 -3.92
N ILE A 74 12.37 12.58 -2.82
CA ILE A 74 11.55 12.57 -1.60
C ILE A 74 12.38 12.76 -0.32
N ASP A 75 13.61 13.26 -0.44
CA ASP A 75 14.56 13.39 0.67
C ASP A 75 14.05 14.30 1.81
N ASP A 76 13.21 15.27 1.48
CA ASP A 76 12.65 16.27 2.40
C ASP A 76 11.34 15.82 3.09
N TRP A 77 10.84 14.62 2.80
CA TRP A 77 9.58 14.18 3.40
C TRP A 77 9.70 14.00 4.92
N PRO A 78 8.83 14.64 5.71
CA PRO A 78 8.74 14.41 7.16
C PRO A 78 8.53 12.94 7.54
N ALA A 79 8.08 12.11 6.60
CA ALA A 79 7.86 10.68 6.76
C ALA A 79 9.13 9.94 7.23
N PHE A 80 10.32 10.34 6.79
CA PHE A 80 11.58 9.70 7.19
C PHE A 80 11.81 9.76 8.71
N ASP A 81 11.46 10.89 9.32
CA ASP A 81 11.52 11.03 10.78
C ASP A 81 10.28 10.46 11.48
N LYS A 82 9.09 10.68 10.92
CA LYS A 82 7.82 10.41 11.60
C LYS A 82 7.33 8.96 11.46
N TRP A 83 7.75 8.22 10.43
CA TRP A 83 7.26 6.87 10.15
C TRP A 83 8.21 5.76 10.63
N THR A 84 9.01 6.03 11.67
CA THR A 84 9.71 4.96 12.36
C THR A 84 8.71 4.05 13.08
N ILE A 85 9.02 2.76 13.16
CA ILE A 85 8.13 1.76 13.79
C ILE A 85 7.75 2.14 15.21
N GLU A 86 8.70 2.73 15.95
CA GLU A 86 8.46 3.21 17.30
C GLU A 86 7.45 4.36 17.34
N LYS A 87 7.67 5.41 16.52
CA LYS A 87 6.79 6.59 16.47
C LYS A 87 5.39 6.22 15.96
N LEU A 88 5.29 5.36 14.94
CA LEU A 88 4.02 4.82 14.45
C LEU A 88 3.30 4.00 15.52
N GLY A 89 4.04 3.15 16.23
CA GLY A 89 3.52 2.35 17.34
C GLY A 89 2.97 3.19 18.49
N LYS A 90 3.57 4.35 18.78
CA LYS A 90 3.06 5.31 19.78
C LYS A 90 1.85 6.10 19.25
N LYS A 91 1.99 6.76 18.07
CA LYS A 91 1.00 7.67 17.50
C LYS A 91 -0.31 6.98 17.11
N TYR A 92 -0.22 5.79 16.51
CA TYR A 92 -1.37 5.04 15.97
C TYR A 92 -1.69 3.76 16.75
N ARG A 93 -1.17 3.58 17.94
CA ARG A 93 -1.23 2.35 18.77
C ARG A 93 -2.56 1.62 18.72
N ASN A 94 -3.67 2.35 18.88
CA ASN A 94 -5.03 1.79 18.96
C ASN A 94 -5.82 1.93 17.64
N GLN A 95 -5.26 2.55 16.61
CA GLN A 95 -5.92 2.67 15.32
C GLN A 95 -5.91 1.32 14.59
N ARG A 96 -7.02 1.01 13.91
CA ARG A 96 -7.17 -0.20 13.10
C ARG A 96 -6.77 0.11 11.66
N PHE A 97 -5.95 -0.73 11.06
CA PHE A 97 -5.55 -0.66 9.66
C PHE A 97 -5.91 -1.96 8.95
N LYS A 98 -6.17 -1.87 7.64
CA LYS A 98 -6.41 -3.02 6.78
C LYS A 98 -5.13 -3.83 6.66
N VAL A 99 -5.21 -5.14 6.91
CA VAL A 99 -4.09 -6.09 6.85
C VAL A 99 -4.39 -7.30 5.95
N GLY A 100 -5.53 -7.31 5.30
CA GLY A 100 -6.01 -8.33 4.39
C GLY A 100 -7.47 -8.09 4.02
N GLU A 101 -8.04 -9.03 3.29
CA GLU A 101 -9.47 -9.10 2.95
C GLU A 101 -9.99 -10.49 3.32
N ASP A 102 -11.26 -10.60 3.64
CA ASP A 102 -11.94 -11.89 3.81
C ASP A 102 -12.48 -12.40 2.46
N ASP A 103 -13.11 -13.57 2.47
CA ASP A 103 -13.65 -14.21 1.26
C ASP A 103 -14.75 -13.40 0.57
N ASP A 104 -15.42 -12.50 1.29
CA ASP A 104 -16.40 -11.55 0.75
C ASP A 104 -15.74 -10.26 0.21
N GLY A 105 -14.41 -10.14 0.26
CA GLY A 105 -13.67 -8.94 -0.11
C GLY A 105 -13.76 -7.79 0.91
N LYS A 106 -14.27 -8.07 2.12
CA LYS A 106 -14.34 -7.07 3.20
C LYS A 106 -12.97 -6.91 3.87
N SER A 107 -12.66 -5.68 4.26
CA SER A 107 -11.38 -5.37 4.90
C SER A 107 -11.24 -6.06 6.27
N VAL A 108 -10.21 -6.87 6.41
CA VAL A 108 -9.77 -7.41 7.70
C VAL A 108 -8.81 -6.41 8.34
N LYS A 109 -9.17 -5.91 9.53
CA LYS A 109 -8.45 -4.83 10.21
C LYS A 109 -7.83 -5.29 11.52
N LEU A 110 -6.61 -4.83 11.82
CA LEU A 110 -5.87 -5.08 13.06
C LEU A 110 -5.40 -3.77 13.69
N LYS A 111 -5.42 -3.66 15.04
CA LYS A 111 -4.85 -2.50 15.74
C LYS A 111 -3.33 -2.45 15.51
N MET A 112 -2.76 -1.25 15.31
CA MET A 112 -1.34 -1.04 15.04
C MET A 112 -0.43 -1.76 16.06
N LYS A 113 -0.74 -1.67 17.35
CA LYS A 113 0.06 -2.34 18.40
C LYS A 113 0.20 -3.86 18.21
N TYR A 114 -0.86 -4.52 17.74
CA TYR A 114 -0.83 -5.98 17.47
C TYR A 114 -0.17 -6.28 16.14
N PHE A 115 -0.39 -5.42 15.14
CA PHE A 115 0.23 -5.59 13.85
C PHE A 115 1.76 -5.45 13.93
N LEU A 116 2.29 -4.44 14.62
CA LEU A 116 3.73 -4.25 14.76
C LEU A 116 4.38 -5.37 15.58
N ASP A 117 3.73 -5.84 16.66
CA ASP A 117 4.22 -7.00 17.41
C ASP A 117 4.26 -8.27 16.52
N TYR A 118 3.23 -8.45 15.68
CA TYR A 118 3.20 -9.51 14.68
C TYR A 118 4.30 -9.33 13.62
N ALA A 119 4.41 -8.15 13.03
CA ALA A 119 5.35 -7.86 11.94
C ALA A 119 6.81 -8.15 12.35
N LEU A 120 7.17 -7.84 13.59
CA LEU A 120 8.51 -8.06 14.13
C LEU A 120 8.81 -9.52 14.52
N ASN A 121 7.79 -10.32 14.81
CA ASN A 121 7.97 -11.65 15.42
C ASN A 121 7.37 -12.81 14.62
N ASN A 122 6.73 -12.55 13.48
CA ASN A 122 6.10 -13.62 12.68
C ASN A 122 7.12 -14.48 11.95
N ARG A 123 6.73 -15.74 11.67
CA ARG A 123 7.46 -16.69 10.82
C ARG A 123 6.59 -17.21 9.68
N ASP A 124 5.50 -16.53 9.39
CA ASP A 124 4.56 -16.94 8.37
C ASP A 124 5.21 -16.94 6.99
N ASP A 125 4.83 -17.87 6.14
CA ASP A 125 5.36 -18.01 4.78
C ASP A 125 4.99 -16.77 3.94
N SER A 126 3.72 -16.32 4.03
CA SER A 126 3.24 -15.07 3.45
C SER A 126 2.56 -14.25 4.54
N PRO A 127 3.29 -13.33 5.20
CA PRO A 127 2.76 -12.58 6.30
C PRO A 127 1.64 -11.61 5.92
N LEU A 128 0.76 -11.28 6.90
CA LEU A 128 -0.19 -10.18 6.77
C LEU A 128 0.55 -8.91 6.37
N TYR A 129 -0.02 -8.18 5.41
CA TYR A 129 0.52 -6.95 4.87
C TYR A 129 -0.44 -5.80 5.16
N LEU A 130 0.01 -4.79 5.91
CA LEU A 130 -0.77 -3.58 6.09
C LEU A 130 -0.76 -2.79 4.78
N PHE A 131 -1.94 -2.66 4.16
CA PHE A 131 -2.15 -2.03 2.86
C PHE A 131 -3.43 -1.19 2.91
N GLU A 132 -3.30 0.04 3.41
CA GLU A 132 -4.42 0.91 3.76
C GLU A 132 -4.63 2.01 2.72
N SER A 133 -5.76 1.98 2.02
CA SER A 133 -6.11 3.01 1.01
C SER A 133 -6.97 4.14 1.58
N SER A 134 -7.73 3.88 2.65
CA SER A 134 -8.68 4.85 3.22
C SER A 134 -8.10 5.69 4.36
N PHE A 135 -6.75 5.78 4.46
CA PHE A 135 -6.15 6.54 5.54
C PHE A 135 -6.43 8.05 5.46
N GLY A 136 -6.61 8.59 4.25
CA GLY A 136 -6.92 10.00 4.03
C GLY A 136 -8.33 10.42 4.44
N GLU A 137 -9.28 9.49 4.46
CA GLU A 137 -10.68 9.74 4.83
C GLU A 137 -10.93 9.59 6.35
N HIS A 138 -10.02 8.95 7.07
CA HIS A 138 -10.18 8.66 8.49
C HIS A 138 -9.64 9.79 9.37
N GLN A 139 -10.46 10.29 10.30
CA GLN A 139 -10.18 11.48 11.12
C GLN A 139 -8.77 11.49 11.77
N LYS A 140 -8.29 10.37 12.30
CA LYS A 140 -6.96 10.29 12.94
C LYS A 140 -5.86 9.86 11.97
N LYS A 141 -6.15 8.96 11.03
CA LYS A 141 -5.15 8.46 10.09
C LYS A 141 -4.78 9.47 8.99
N LYS A 142 -5.68 10.40 8.65
CA LYS A 142 -5.41 11.45 7.65
C LYS A 142 -4.17 12.29 7.94
N ARG A 143 -3.72 12.33 9.20
CA ARG A 143 -2.45 12.99 9.57
C ARG A 143 -1.21 12.35 8.95
N LEU A 144 -1.33 11.18 8.32
CA LEU A 144 -0.28 10.62 7.49
C LEU A 144 -0.09 11.41 6.19
N LEU A 145 -1.12 12.13 5.73
CA LEU A 145 -1.02 13.03 4.57
C LEU A 145 -0.16 14.27 4.84
N ASP A 146 0.00 14.66 6.10
CA ASP A 146 0.84 15.79 6.52
C ASP A 146 2.34 15.40 6.59
N ASP A 147 2.66 14.17 6.29
CA ASP A 147 4.00 13.61 6.46
C ASP A 147 4.70 13.34 5.11
N TYR A 148 4.02 13.54 3.96
CA TYR A 148 4.57 13.43 2.61
C TYR A 148 3.80 14.30 1.62
N ASP A 149 4.43 14.65 0.51
CA ASP A 149 3.81 15.32 -0.63
C ASP A 149 3.82 14.41 -1.87
N VAL A 150 2.92 14.66 -2.82
CA VAL A 150 3.01 14.00 -4.13
C VAL A 150 4.26 14.52 -4.83
N PRO A 151 5.21 13.65 -5.23
CA PRO A 151 6.43 14.11 -5.86
C PRO A 151 6.14 14.91 -7.14
N GLU A 152 6.92 15.95 -7.41
CA GLU A 152 6.71 16.90 -8.51
C GLU A 152 6.52 16.22 -9.86
N TYR A 153 7.28 15.16 -10.13
CA TYR A 153 7.17 14.40 -11.38
C TYR A 153 5.79 13.82 -11.62
N PHE A 154 5.03 13.55 -10.58
CA PHE A 154 3.69 12.94 -10.60
C PHE A 154 2.58 13.89 -10.18
N SER A 155 2.85 15.21 -10.22
CA SER A 155 1.91 16.25 -9.77
C SER A 155 0.66 16.36 -10.65
N GLU A 156 0.72 15.95 -11.93
CA GLU A 156 -0.45 15.88 -12.80
C GLU A 156 -1.22 14.59 -12.58
N ASP A 157 -2.39 14.69 -11.97
CA ASP A 157 -3.33 13.58 -11.85
C ASP A 157 -4.75 14.03 -12.22
N LEU A 158 -5.17 13.70 -13.43
CA LEU A 158 -6.44 14.13 -14.00
C LEU A 158 -7.66 13.58 -13.24
N PHE A 159 -7.51 12.50 -12.49
CA PHE A 159 -8.62 11.96 -11.69
C PHE A 159 -9.04 12.87 -10.53
N HIS A 160 -8.23 13.86 -10.14
CA HIS A 160 -8.68 14.87 -9.19
C HIS A 160 -9.92 15.64 -9.68
N LEU A 161 -10.12 15.74 -11.01
CA LEU A 161 -11.26 16.43 -11.62
C LEU A 161 -12.61 15.79 -11.28
N VAL A 162 -12.66 14.49 -10.98
CA VAL A 162 -13.92 13.83 -10.59
C VAL A 162 -14.20 13.93 -9.09
N GLY A 163 -13.25 14.41 -8.30
CA GLY A 163 -13.32 14.59 -6.85
C GLY A 163 -13.05 13.31 -6.06
N GLU A 164 -12.53 13.47 -4.83
CA GLU A 164 -12.06 12.38 -3.97
C GLU A 164 -13.10 11.26 -3.76
N HIS A 165 -14.36 11.59 -3.52
CA HIS A 165 -15.42 10.62 -3.27
C HIS A 165 -15.84 9.78 -4.48
N ARG A 166 -15.38 10.11 -5.68
CA ARG A 166 -15.80 9.43 -6.93
C ARG A 166 -14.66 8.77 -7.68
N ARG A 167 -13.43 9.11 -7.35
CA ARG A 167 -12.29 8.41 -7.89
C ARG A 167 -12.14 7.05 -7.20
N PRO A 168 -11.69 6.00 -7.91
CA PRO A 168 -11.34 4.74 -7.26
C PRO A 168 -10.19 4.94 -6.26
N PRO A 169 -9.97 4.01 -5.33
CA PRO A 169 -8.78 4.04 -4.48
C PRO A 169 -7.53 4.17 -5.36
N TYR A 170 -6.64 5.08 -4.98
CA TYR A 170 -5.49 5.44 -5.80
C TYR A 170 -4.19 5.61 -5.01
N ARG A 171 -4.28 5.68 -3.68
CA ARG A 171 -3.14 5.80 -2.78
C ARG A 171 -3.21 4.75 -1.69
N TRP A 172 -2.06 4.22 -1.31
CA TRP A 172 -1.96 3.24 -0.24
C TRP A 172 -0.77 3.56 0.64
N TRP A 173 -0.99 3.50 1.94
CA TRP A 173 0.05 3.53 2.96
C TRP A 173 0.30 2.09 3.41
N CYS A 174 1.59 1.68 3.40
CA CYS A 174 1.97 0.28 3.48
C CYS A 174 3.01 0.05 4.58
N ILE A 175 2.79 -1.00 5.40
CA ILE A 175 3.84 -1.57 6.26
C ILE A 175 3.88 -3.07 6.00
N GLY A 176 5.02 -3.56 5.53
CA GLY A 176 5.20 -4.95 5.15
C GLY A 176 6.33 -5.63 5.92
N PRO A 177 6.04 -6.69 6.70
CA PRO A 177 7.11 -7.54 7.20
C PRO A 177 7.85 -8.25 6.07
N GLN A 178 9.05 -8.75 6.36
CA GLN A 178 9.80 -9.60 5.44
C GLN A 178 8.91 -10.74 4.90
N ARG A 179 9.01 -11.08 3.62
CA ARG A 179 8.22 -12.07 2.87
C ARG A 179 6.79 -11.65 2.52
N SER A 180 6.26 -10.57 3.08
CA SER A 180 5.02 -9.98 2.56
C SER A 180 5.28 -9.25 1.24
N GLY A 181 4.22 -8.92 0.53
CA GLY A 181 4.35 -8.21 -0.75
C GLY A 181 3.06 -8.23 -1.55
N THR A 182 3.17 -7.91 -2.82
CA THR A 182 2.03 -7.89 -3.74
C THR A 182 2.29 -8.90 -4.85
N GLY A 183 1.35 -9.80 -5.11
CA GLY A 183 1.42 -10.77 -6.20
C GLY A 183 1.50 -10.10 -7.57
N ILE A 184 1.86 -10.88 -8.59
CA ILE A 184 1.99 -10.37 -9.95
C ILE A 184 0.66 -9.77 -10.46
N HIS A 185 0.69 -8.52 -10.88
CA HIS A 185 -0.50 -7.78 -11.33
C HIS A 185 -0.13 -6.64 -12.27
N ILE A 186 -1.16 -6.03 -12.85
CA ILE A 186 -1.12 -4.76 -13.57
C ILE A 186 -2.00 -3.78 -12.81
N ASP A 187 -1.58 -2.54 -12.72
CA ASP A 187 -2.35 -1.48 -12.08
C ASP A 187 -3.71 -1.25 -12.72
N PRO A 188 -4.74 -0.91 -11.92
CA PRO A 188 -6.09 -0.77 -12.42
C PRO A 188 -6.23 0.42 -13.38
N LEU A 189 -7.19 0.32 -14.29
CA LEU A 189 -7.55 1.38 -15.24
C LEU A 189 -6.43 1.85 -16.16
N GLY A 190 -5.32 1.12 -16.27
CA GLY A 190 -4.15 1.51 -17.09
C GLY A 190 -3.39 2.72 -16.53
N THR A 191 -3.59 3.04 -15.26
CA THR A 191 -2.84 4.09 -14.57
C THR A 191 -1.37 3.73 -14.44
N SER A 192 -0.52 4.72 -14.43
CA SER A 192 0.84 4.58 -13.95
C SER A 192 0.88 4.71 -12.42
N ALA A 193 1.95 4.20 -11.81
CA ALA A 193 2.13 4.28 -10.37
C ALA A 193 3.53 4.78 -9.99
N TRP A 194 3.61 5.41 -8.84
CA TRP A 194 4.86 5.63 -8.13
C TRP A 194 4.79 5.01 -6.74
N ASN A 195 5.94 4.53 -6.25
CA ASN A 195 6.08 3.99 -4.89
C ASN A 195 7.31 4.61 -4.23
N GLY A 196 7.10 5.37 -3.18
CA GLY A 196 8.15 5.97 -2.34
C GLY A 196 8.44 5.09 -1.14
N LEU A 197 9.67 4.62 -1.01
CA LEU A 197 10.10 3.75 0.07
C LEU A 197 10.78 4.57 1.17
N ILE A 198 10.22 4.52 2.39
CA ILE A 198 10.73 5.26 3.54
C ILE A 198 11.74 4.43 4.33
N SER A 199 11.48 3.14 4.50
CA SER A 199 12.41 2.25 5.20
C SER A 199 12.29 0.82 4.70
N GLY A 200 13.35 0.04 4.91
CA GLY A 200 13.46 -1.34 4.44
C GLY A 200 13.79 -1.42 2.95
N HIS A 201 13.69 -2.63 2.38
CA HIS A 201 14.05 -2.91 0.99
C HIS A 201 12.95 -3.70 0.30
N LYS A 202 12.69 -3.38 -0.97
CA LYS A 202 11.71 -4.11 -1.79
C LYS A 202 12.40 -4.70 -3.02
N ARG A 203 12.12 -5.97 -3.28
CA ARG A 203 12.49 -6.64 -4.53
C ARG A 203 11.34 -6.53 -5.51
N TRP A 204 11.63 -6.08 -6.71
CA TRP A 204 10.68 -5.92 -7.81
C TRP A 204 11.06 -6.84 -8.96
N CYS A 205 10.06 -7.45 -9.59
CA CYS A 205 10.18 -8.04 -10.92
C CYS A 205 9.13 -7.39 -11.82
N ILE A 206 9.57 -6.82 -12.93
CA ILE A 206 8.75 -6.02 -13.85
C ILE A 206 8.83 -6.65 -15.23
N PHE A 207 7.69 -6.76 -15.93
CA PHE A 207 7.61 -7.34 -17.27
C PHE A 207 6.86 -6.42 -18.23
N PRO A 208 7.21 -6.44 -19.54
CA PRO A 208 6.51 -5.63 -20.54
C PRO A 208 5.02 -5.94 -20.60
N PRO A 209 4.19 -4.98 -21.03
CA PRO A 209 2.75 -5.16 -21.18
C PRO A 209 2.35 -6.30 -22.14
N SER A 210 3.21 -6.61 -23.12
CA SER A 210 3.02 -7.68 -24.10
C SER A 210 3.20 -9.09 -23.54
N THR A 211 3.71 -9.22 -22.30
CA THR A 211 3.95 -10.54 -21.70
C THR A 211 2.63 -11.29 -21.49
N PRO A 212 2.48 -12.51 -22.04
CA PRO A 212 1.28 -13.30 -21.84
C PRO A 212 1.02 -13.61 -20.37
N ARG A 213 -0.24 -13.44 -19.96
CA ARG A 213 -0.68 -13.67 -18.58
C ARG A 213 -0.36 -15.08 -18.09
N GLU A 214 -0.50 -16.04 -18.97
CA GLU A 214 -0.34 -17.47 -18.71
C GLU A 214 1.11 -17.82 -18.32
N LEU A 215 2.09 -17.04 -18.77
CA LEU A 215 3.49 -17.18 -18.36
C LEU A 215 3.72 -16.65 -16.93
N LEU A 216 2.94 -15.64 -16.52
CA LEU A 216 3.20 -14.89 -15.30
C LEU A 216 2.35 -15.31 -14.09
N LYS A 217 1.13 -15.80 -14.33
CA LYS A 217 0.22 -16.15 -13.22
C LYS A 217 0.44 -17.59 -12.75
N PRO A 218 0.70 -17.81 -11.45
CA PRO A 218 0.65 -19.16 -10.89
C PRO A 218 -0.74 -19.77 -11.09
N THR A 219 -0.80 -21.03 -11.46
CA THR A 219 -2.05 -21.79 -11.56
C THR A 219 -2.44 -22.39 -10.21
N SER A 220 -3.69 -22.87 -10.10
CA SER A 220 -4.11 -23.61 -8.90
C SER A 220 -3.37 -24.94 -8.73
N ALA A 221 -2.80 -25.50 -9.81
CA ALA A 221 -1.93 -26.67 -9.73
C ALA A 221 -0.55 -26.31 -9.14
N ASP A 222 -0.05 -25.11 -9.45
CA ASP A 222 1.23 -24.62 -8.91
C ASP A 222 1.13 -24.27 -7.42
N ALA A 223 0.02 -23.67 -7.01
CA ALA A 223 -0.18 -23.18 -5.65
C ALA A 223 -1.69 -23.16 -5.32
N PRO A 224 -2.25 -24.26 -4.80
CA PRO A 224 -3.70 -24.40 -4.62
C PRO A 224 -4.35 -23.34 -3.71
N ARG A 225 -3.62 -22.82 -2.73
CA ARG A 225 -4.19 -21.94 -1.67
C ARG A 225 -3.60 -20.53 -1.63
N ASN A 226 -2.47 -20.28 -2.26
CA ASN A 226 -1.73 -19.02 -2.13
C ASN A 226 -1.14 -18.51 -3.45
N LYS A 227 -1.78 -18.84 -4.57
CA LYS A 227 -1.33 -18.50 -5.92
C LYS A 227 -1.19 -17.00 -6.18
N ASP A 228 -1.95 -16.17 -5.48
CA ASP A 228 -1.97 -14.71 -5.68
C ASP A 228 -0.96 -13.96 -4.79
N GLU A 229 -0.18 -14.69 -3.97
CA GLU A 229 0.80 -14.12 -3.08
C GLU A 229 2.14 -13.80 -3.78
N GLY A 230 2.75 -12.68 -3.41
CA GLY A 230 4.04 -12.28 -3.98
C GLY A 230 5.12 -13.34 -3.77
N ILE A 231 5.24 -13.87 -2.57
CA ILE A 231 6.25 -14.90 -2.26
C ILE A 231 6.04 -16.18 -3.07
N THR A 232 4.80 -16.59 -3.30
CA THR A 232 4.48 -17.76 -4.14
C THR A 232 4.97 -17.55 -5.56
N TRP A 233 4.78 -16.35 -6.10
CA TRP A 233 5.31 -16.02 -7.41
C TRP A 233 6.84 -16.15 -7.47
N PHE A 234 7.55 -15.64 -6.47
CA PHE A 234 9.01 -15.77 -6.39
C PHE A 234 9.49 -17.22 -6.22
N LYS A 235 8.68 -18.09 -5.65
CA LYS A 235 9.01 -19.52 -5.49
C LYS A 235 8.69 -20.37 -6.73
N VAL A 236 7.64 -20.02 -7.46
CA VAL A 236 7.07 -20.87 -8.52
C VAL A 236 7.37 -20.34 -9.91
N ILE A 237 7.15 -19.04 -10.15
CA ILE A 237 7.30 -18.46 -11.48
C ILE A 237 8.71 -17.91 -11.70
N TYR A 238 9.28 -17.21 -10.70
CA TYR A 238 10.61 -16.60 -10.85
C TYR A 238 11.69 -17.59 -11.34
N PRO A 239 11.80 -18.85 -10.83
CA PRO A 239 12.75 -19.80 -11.37
C PRO A 239 12.55 -20.11 -12.86
N ARG A 240 11.29 -20.10 -13.34
CA ARG A 240 10.98 -20.30 -14.77
C ARG A 240 11.51 -19.14 -15.61
N THR A 241 11.44 -17.90 -15.10
CA THR A 241 11.95 -16.73 -15.80
C THR A 241 13.48 -16.73 -15.96
N GLN A 242 14.18 -17.50 -15.15
CA GLN A 242 15.64 -17.65 -15.19
C GLN A 242 16.08 -18.83 -16.08
N HIS A 243 15.17 -19.65 -16.55
CA HIS A 243 15.49 -20.80 -17.40
C HIS A 243 15.80 -20.34 -18.84
N HIS A 244 16.69 -21.04 -19.52
CA HIS A 244 17.11 -20.71 -20.89
C HIS A 244 15.99 -20.77 -21.93
N SER A 245 14.91 -21.52 -21.66
CA SER A 245 13.72 -21.58 -22.53
C SER A 245 12.74 -20.43 -22.34
N TRP A 246 12.98 -19.52 -21.37
CA TRP A 246 12.12 -18.35 -21.21
C TRP A 246 12.26 -17.40 -22.42
N PRO A 247 11.15 -16.92 -23.02
CA PRO A 247 11.22 -16.03 -24.17
C PRO A 247 11.95 -14.73 -23.82
N LYS A 248 12.97 -14.40 -24.62
CA LYS A 248 13.82 -13.22 -24.34
C LYS A 248 13.07 -11.89 -24.42
N GLU A 249 12.06 -11.81 -25.25
CA GLU A 249 11.18 -10.65 -25.38
C GLU A 249 10.38 -10.34 -24.12
N TYR A 250 10.22 -11.34 -23.24
CA TYR A 250 9.52 -11.21 -21.96
C TYR A 250 10.49 -11.29 -20.76
N SER A 251 11.73 -10.87 -20.97
CA SER A 251 12.73 -10.87 -19.90
C SER A 251 12.29 -10.02 -18.72
N CYS A 252 12.51 -10.56 -17.52
CA CYS A 252 12.24 -9.84 -16.27
C CYS A 252 13.26 -8.73 -16.05
N ILE A 253 12.79 -7.52 -15.76
CA ILE A 253 13.61 -6.46 -15.20
C ILE A 253 13.52 -6.57 -13.69
N GLU A 254 14.62 -6.92 -13.03
CA GLU A 254 14.70 -6.99 -11.58
C GLU A 254 15.28 -5.71 -11.00
N ALA A 255 14.74 -5.29 -9.84
CA ALA A 255 15.26 -4.16 -9.10
C ALA A 255 15.16 -4.36 -7.59
N ILE A 256 16.12 -3.78 -6.87
CA ILE A 256 16.04 -3.56 -5.43
C ILE A 256 15.76 -2.08 -5.22
N GLN A 257 14.65 -1.76 -4.60
CA GLN A 257 14.33 -0.41 -4.18
C GLN A 257 14.86 -0.19 -2.76
N HIS A 258 15.65 0.87 -2.59
CA HIS A 258 16.25 1.29 -1.31
C HIS A 258 15.46 2.42 -0.65
N PRO A 259 15.62 2.64 0.67
CA PRO A 259 15.05 3.80 1.34
C PRO A 259 15.44 5.12 0.65
N GLY A 260 14.47 6.02 0.49
CA GLY A 260 14.66 7.29 -0.23
C GLY A 260 14.43 7.20 -1.74
N GLU A 261 14.34 6.01 -2.30
CA GLU A 261 14.08 5.84 -3.73
C GLU A 261 12.57 5.82 -4.02
N VAL A 262 12.21 6.40 -5.17
CA VAL A 262 10.88 6.31 -5.76
C VAL A 262 10.96 5.46 -7.03
N ILE A 263 10.19 4.38 -7.11
CA ILE A 263 10.07 3.62 -8.35
C ILE A 263 8.84 4.10 -9.13
N PHE A 264 9.02 4.36 -10.43
CA PHE A 264 7.97 4.64 -11.39
C PHE A 264 7.67 3.39 -12.20
N VAL A 265 6.40 2.99 -12.21
CA VAL A 265 5.89 1.86 -13.01
C VAL A 265 4.86 2.39 -14.01
N PRO A 266 5.15 2.36 -15.31
CA PRO A 266 4.20 2.80 -16.33
C PRO A 266 2.96 1.92 -16.38
N GLY A 267 1.83 2.49 -16.80
CA GLY A 267 0.58 1.76 -16.97
C GLY A 267 0.71 0.57 -17.92
N GLY A 268 0.13 -0.56 -17.52
CA GLY A 268 0.14 -1.79 -18.32
C GLY A 268 1.30 -2.75 -18.03
N TYR A 269 2.32 -2.32 -17.31
CA TYR A 269 3.43 -3.19 -16.93
C TYR A 269 2.99 -4.19 -15.85
N TRP A 270 3.32 -5.47 -16.06
CA TRP A 270 3.20 -6.49 -15.03
C TRP A 270 4.29 -6.30 -13.98
N HIS A 271 3.90 -6.36 -12.71
CA HIS A 271 4.89 -6.29 -11.65
C HIS A 271 4.49 -7.10 -10.42
N VAL A 272 5.49 -7.58 -9.73
CA VAL A 272 5.39 -8.31 -8.46
C VAL A 272 6.41 -7.75 -7.50
N VAL A 273 6.03 -7.66 -6.22
CA VAL A 273 6.85 -7.04 -5.18
C VAL A 273 6.98 -7.95 -3.98
N LEU A 274 8.20 -8.08 -3.45
CA LEU A 274 8.50 -8.77 -2.22
C LEU A 274 9.23 -7.84 -1.25
N ASN A 275 8.74 -7.72 -0.02
CA ASN A 275 9.45 -7.01 1.04
C ASN A 275 10.60 -7.90 1.55
N MET A 276 11.84 -7.40 1.42
CA MET A 276 13.06 -8.13 1.79
C MET A 276 13.33 -8.08 3.29
N ASP A 277 12.79 -7.07 3.95
CA ASP A 277 12.81 -6.83 5.40
C ASP A 277 11.54 -6.09 5.80
N LEU A 278 11.49 -5.46 6.98
CA LEU A 278 10.34 -4.65 7.41
C LEU A 278 10.34 -3.31 6.68
N THR A 279 9.36 -3.12 5.80
CA THR A 279 9.23 -1.93 4.95
C THR A 279 8.14 -0.99 5.41
N VAL A 280 8.35 0.31 5.19
CA VAL A 280 7.32 1.36 5.26
C VAL A 280 7.37 2.15 3.96
N ALA A 281 6.22 2.28 3.30
CA ALA A 281 6.12 2.94 2.01
C ALA A 281 4.77 3.64 1.81
N VAL A 282 4.72 4.56 0.86
CA VAL A 282 3.49 5.11 0.29
C VAL A 282 3.54 4.97 -1.23
N THR A 283 2.41 4.59 -1.82
CA THR A 283 2.28 4.43 -3.27
C THR A 283 1.01 5.09 -3.76
N GLN A 284 1.04 5.58 -4.99
CA GLN A 284 -0.12 6.22 -5.61
C GLN A 284 -0.17 5.91 -7.10
N ASN A 285 -1.38 5.62 -7.58
CA ASN A 285 -1.69 5.53 -9.00
C ASN A 285 -2.19 6.87 -9.51
N PHE A 286 -1.85 7.23 -10.74
CA PHE A 286 -2.23 8.52 -11.33
C PHE A 286 -2.56 8.42 -12.82
N CYS A 287 -3.35 9.39 -13.28
CA CYS A 287 -3.67 9.61 -14.68
C CYS A 287 -3.10 10.96 -15.13
N SER A 288 -1.99 10.95 -15.86
CA SER A 288 -1.42 12.13 -16.50
C SER A 288 -1.99 12.36 -17.90
N SER A 289 -1.68 13.50 -18.50
CA SER A 289 -1.96 13.75 -19.92
C SER A 289 -1.23 12.76 -20.83
N VAL A 290 -0.10 12.21 -20.40
CA VAL A 290 0.70 11.26 -21.16
C VAL A 290 0.04 9.89 -21.25
N ASN A 291 -0.39 9.33 -20.12
CA ASN A 291 -1.04 8.01 -20.09
C ASN A 291 -2.56 8.07 -20.32
N PHE A 292 -3.13 9.28 -20.43
CA PHE A 292 -4.58 9.52 -20.58
C PHE A 292 -5.24 8.68 -21.68
N PRO A 293 -4.70 8.49 -22.89
CA PRO A 293 -5.35 7.71 -23.93
C PRO A 293 -5.67 6.28 -23.48
N ASN A 294 -4.70 5.60 -22.84
CA ASN A 294 -4.89 4.24 -22.33
C ASN A 294 -5.88 4.19 -21.16
N VAL A 295 -5.75 5.16 -20.23
CA VAL A 295 -6.64 5.29 -19.08
C VAL A 295 -8.07 5.57 -19.53
N TRP A 296 -8.27 6.48 -20.48
CA TRP A 296 -9.59 6.85 -20.99
C TRP A 296 -10.35 5.64 -21.53
N THR A 297 -9.72 4.85 -22.40
CA THR A 297 -10.34 3.65 -22.98
C THR A 297 -10.78 2.65 -21.90
N ARG A 298 -9.94 2.44 -20.88
CA ARG A 298 -10.26 1.52 -19.78
C ARG A 298 -11.34 2.07 -18.85
N VAL A 299 -11.35 3.38 -18.59
CA VAL A 299 -12.38 4.04 -17.77
C VAL A 299 -13.75 3.97 -18.44
N ILE A 300 -13.85 4.23 -19.74
CA ILE A 300 -15.11 4.09 -20.49
C ILE A 300 -15.67 2.67 -20.37
N ARG A 301 -14.82 1.66 -20.56
CA ARG A 301 -15.23 0.25 -20.57
C ARG A 301 -15.65 -0.26 -19.19
N SER A 302 -14.93 0.13 -18.15
CA SER A 302 -15.12 -0.44 -16.80
C SER A 302 -15.88 0.47 -15.83
N ARG A 303 -15.95 1.78 -16.09
CA ARG A 303 -16.55 2.79 -15.21
C ARG A 303 -17.42 3.81 -15.98
N PRO A 304 -18.47 3.38 -16.69
CA PRO A 304 -19.22 4.26 -17.60
C PRO A 304 -19.87 5.45 -16.90
N LYS A 305 -20.30 5.34 -15.64
CA LYS A 305 -20.83 6.49 -14.86
C LYS A 305 -19.75 7.51 -14.53
N MET A 306 -18.55 7.05 -14.22
CA MET A 306 -17.40 7.90 -13.93
C MET A 306 -16.91 8.58 -15.22
N SER A 307 -16.82 7.85 -16.34
CA SER A 307 -16.35 8.39 -17.61
C SER A 307 -17.19 9.57 -18.10
N LYS A 308 -18.52 9.50 -18.01
CA LYS A 308 -19.42 10.61 -18.36
C LYS A 308 -19.07 11.87 -17.58
N LYS A 309 -18.93 11.75 -16.25
CA LYS A 309 -18.58 12.88 -15.40
C LYS A 309 -17.16 13.38 -15.63
N PHE A 310 -16.22 12.48 -15.88
CA PHE A 310 -14.84 12.83 -16.20
C PHE A 310 -14.79 13.65 -17.49
N LEU A 311 -15.50 13.23 -18.56
CA LEU A 311 -15.59 13.99 -19.80
C LEU A 311 -16.20 15.40 -19.60
N GLU A 312 -17.28 15.53 -18.82
CA GLU A 312 -17.86 16.84 -18.48
C GLU A 312 -16.83 17.75 -17.83
N ARG A 313 -15.99 17.22 -16.92
CA ARG A 313 -14.94 18.00 -16.25
C ARG A 313 -13.79 18.34 -17.19
N LEU A 314 -13.37 17.37 -18.04
CA LEU A 314 -12.35 17.62 -19.06
C LEU A 314 -12.79 18.74 -20.03
N LYS A 315 -14.03 18.73 -20.52
CA LYS A 315 -14.55 19.80 -21.41
C LYS A 315 -14.38 21.20 -20.80
N ARG A 316 -14.45 21.32 -19.47
CA ARG A 316 -14.32 22.59 -18.76
C ARG A 316 -12.87 22.96 -18.39
N ARG A 317 -12.05 22.00 -18.04
CA ARG A 317 -10.73 22.23 -17.44
C ARG A 317 -9.55 21.89 -18.34
N ARG A 318 -9.75 20.92 -19.25
CA ARG A 318 -8.77 20.41 -20.20
C ARG A 318 -9.45 20.13 -21.56
N PRO A 319 -9.91 21.20 -22.27
CA PRO A 319 -10.60 21.03 -23.56
C PRO A 319 -9.72 20.36 -24.62
N ASP A 320 -8.41 20.43 -24.51
CA ASP A 320 -7.43 19.70 -25.31
C ASP A 320 -7.63 18.19 -25.19
N LEU A 321 -7.68 17.65 -23.97
CA LEU A 321 -7.91 16.23 -23.71
C LEU A 321 -9.34 15.81 -24.01
N ALA A 322 -10.32 16.71 -23.81
CA ALA A 322 -11.70 16.41 -24.20
C ALA A 322 -11.83 16.17 -25.72
N ARG A 323 -11.17 16.99 -26.53
CA ARG A 323 -11.11 16.77 -28.00
C ARG A 323 -10.33 15.50 -28.37
N LEU A 324 -9.29 15.15 -27.58
CA LEU A 324 -8.54 13.92 -27.81
C LEU A 324 -9.42 12.68 -27.63
N THR A 325 -10.41 12.70 -26.70
CA THR A 325 -11.32 11.56 -26.48
C THR A 325 -12.11 11.15 -27.73
N GLU A 326 -12.38 12.08 -28.64
CA GLU A 326 -13.11 11.85 -29.89
C GLU A 326 -12.27 11.08 -30.93
N LYS A 327 -10.95 11.11 -30.78
CA LYS A 327 -9.97 10.45 -31.67
C LYS A 327 -9.49 9.10 -31.15
N ILE A 328 -9.76 8.78 -29.88
CA ILE A 328 -9.31 7.53 -29.27
C ILE A 328 -10.25 6.40 -29.70
N ASP A 329 -9.67 5.35 -30.27
CA ASP A 329 -10.42 4.12 -30.52
C ASP A 329 -10.75 3.41 -29.21
N ILE A 330 -11.99 3.55 -28.77
CA ILE A 330 -12.47 2.95 -27.54
C ILE A 330 -12.65 1.41 -27.65
N ASN A 331 -12.59 0.84 -28.84
CA ASN A 331 -12.69 -0.60 -29.09
C ASN A 331 -11.33 -1.25 -29.35
N GLY A 332 -10.28 -0.44 -29.54
CA GLY A 332 -8.93 -0.90 -29.79
C GLY A 332 -8.36 -1.77 -28.68
N ASP A 333 -7.34 -2.55 -28.98
CA ASP A 333 -6.64 -3.32 -27.95
C ASP A 333 -5.91 -2.38 -26.98
N THR A 334 -6.17 -2.55 -25.69
CA THR A 334 -5.49 -1.80 -24.61
C THR A 334 -4.49 -2.64 -23.85
N GLY A 335 -4.18 -3.81 -24.37
CA GLY A 335 -3.33 -4.78 -23.67
C GLY A 335 -4.05 -5.50 -22.51
N PRO A 336 -3.31 -6.24 -21.69
CA PRO A 336 -3.88 -7.08 -20.66
C PRO A 336 -4.68 -6.29 -19.63
N ARG A 337 -5.74 -6.89 -19.09
CA ARG A 337 -6.63 -6.27 -18.08
C ARG A 337 -6.09 -6.56 -16.69
N SER A 338 -6.24 -5.58 -15.79
CA SER A 338 -5.99 -5.77 -14.37
C SER A 338 -6.99 -6.75 -13.74
N ASP A 339 -6.52 -7.69 -12.93
CA ASP A 339 -7.36 -8.62 -12.18
C ASP A 339 -8.13 -7.94 -11.04
N THR A 340 -7.65 -6.78 -10.58
CA THR A 340 -8.26 -6.01 -9.49
C THR A 340 -9.53 -5.26 -9.89
N SER A 341 -9.93 -5.30 -11.16
CA SER A 341 -11.13 -4.62 -11.66
C SER A 341 -12.46 -5.26 -11.21
N SER A 342 -12.45 -6.48 -10.70
CA SER A 342 -13.66 -7.20 -10.28
C SER A 342 -14.03 -7.02 -8.80
N SER A 343 -13.09 -6.62 -7.92
CA SER A 343 -13.34 -6.52 -6.48
C SER A 343 -13.67 -5.12 -5.95
N SER A 344 -13.66 -4.09 -6.80
CA SER A 344 -13.89 -2.70 -6.35
C SER A 344 -15.32 -2.18 -6.62
N SER A 345 -16.32 -3.07 -6.73
CA SER A 345 -17.74 -2.67 -6.69
C SER A 345 -18.29 -2.56 -5.26
N SER A 346 -17.46 -2.56 -4.23
CA SER A 346 -17.91 -2.13 -2.93
C SER A 346 -18.24 -0.63 -3.03
N SER A 347 -19.54 -0.35 -3.17
CA SER A 347 -20.12 0.91 -2.78
C SER A 347 -19.41 1.36 -1.49
N SER A 348 -18.89 2.58 -1.48
CA SER A 348 -18.59 3.29 -0.26
C SER A 348 -19.91 3.51 0.48
N SER A 349 -20.43 2.47 1.12
CA SER A 349 -21.20 2.66 2.32
C SER A 349 -20.20 3.25 3.30
N ALA A 350 -20.35 4.53 3.60
CA ALA A 350 -19.73 5.14 4.74
C ALA A 350 -20.01 4.21 5.92
N ASP A 351 -19.00 3.47 6.36
CA ASP A 351 -19.03 2.68 7.57
C ASP A 351 -18.91 3.68 8.73
N SER A 352 -19.99 4.45 8.93
CA SER A 352 -20.27 5.23 10.12
C SER A 352 -20.94 4.32 11.14
N SER A 353 -20.36 3.15 11.41
CA SER A 353 -20.62 2.49 12.67
C SER A 353 -19.84 3.27 13.73
N PRO A 354 -20.52 3.80 14.75
CA PRO A 354 -19.81 4.32 15.92
C PRO A 354 -18.94 3.18 16.45
N ASP A 355 -17.69 3.50 16.75
CA ASP A 355 -16.80 2.60 17.48
C ASP A 355 -17.59 2.02 18.66
N SER A 356 -18.13 0.81 18.48
CA SER A 356 -18.84 0.11 19.53
C SER A 356 -17.89 0.01 20.72
N ALA A 357 -18.38 0.52 21.82
CA ALA A 357 -17.79 0.68 23.13
C ALA A 357 -16.54 -0.17 23.35
N ASP A 358 -15.44 0.53 23.53
CA ASP A 358 -14.19 -0.01 24.05
C ASP A 358 -14.49 -0.72 25.38
N GLU A 359 -14.46 -2.05 25.39
CA GLU A 359 -14.32 -2.74 26.66
C GLU A 359 -13.04 -2.23 27.29
N SER A 360 -13.22 -1.39 28.31
CA SER A 360 -12.17 -0.73 29.07
C SER A 360 -11.06 -1.73 29.46
N ASP A 361 -9.83 -1.43 29.02
CA ASP A 361 -8.62 -2.02 29.56
C ASP A 361 -8.46 -1.53 31.02
N THR A 362 -9.27 -2.01 31.95
CA THR A 362 -9.00 -1.88 33.39
C THR A 362 -7.92 -2.88 33.74
N GLU A 363 -6.69 -2.40 33.80
CA GLU A 363 -5.63 -3.07 34.56
C GLU A 363 -6.07 -3.13 36.02
N SER A 364 -6.37 -4.31 36.52
CA SER A 364 -6.53 -4.56 37.95
C SER A 364 -5.17 -4.33 38.63
N LYS A 365 -5.00 -3.14 39.20
CA LYS A 365 -3.96 -2.90 40.21
C LYS A 365 -4.31 -3.76 41.42
N VAL A 366 -3.49 -4.74 41.70
CA VAL A 366 -3.45 -5.43 42.99
C VAL A 366 -2.98 -4.40 44.02
N THR A 367 -3.91 -3.88 44.82
CA THR A 367 -3.62 -3.01 45.95
C THR A 367 -3.32 -3.90 47.13
N THR A 368 -2.03 -3.95 47.51
CA THR A 368 -1.59 -4.49 48.78
C THR A 368 -2.07 -3.54 49.87
N ILE A 369 -2.95 -4.00 50.74
CA ILE A 369 -3.43 -3.25 51.89
C ILE A 369 -2.31 -3.28 52.94
N HIS A 370 -1.72 -2.12 53.22
CA HIS A 370 -0.95 -1.88 54.43
C HIS A 370 -1.83 -1.04 55.36
N GLU A 371 -2.16 -1.60 56.51
CA GLU A 371 -2.82 -0.95 57.60
C GLU A 371 -2.00 0.22 58.16
N ARG A 372 -2.66 1.35 58.42
CA ARG A 372 -2.10 2.48 59.19
C ARG A 372 -2.78 2.56 60.56
N PRO A 373 -2.01 2.97 61.59
CA PRO A 373 -2.60 3.38 62.86
C PRO A 373 -3.13 4.81 62.81
N PHE A 374 -4.19 5.02 63.57
CA PHE A 374 -4.83 6.27 63.91
C PHE A 374 -3.86 7.24 64.64
N ASP A 375 -3.89 8.55 64.31
CA ASP A 375 -3.75 9.60 65.33
C ASP A 375 -4.49 10.89 64.91
N GLN A 376 -4.92 11.61 66.00
CA GLN A 376 -5.88 12.69 66.08
C GLN A 376 -5.27 14.09 65.94
N GLY A 377 -6.14 15.07 65.58
CA GLY A 377 -6.11 16.50 65.97
C GLY A 377 -5.46 17.41 64.91
N ASP A 378 -5.90 18.58 64.62
CA ASP A 378 -6.80 19.54 65.19
C ASP A 378 -7.01 20.71 64.18
N GLU A 379 -7.98 21.52 64.47
CA GLU A 379 -8.55 22.68 63.79
C GLU A 379 -7.61 23.77 63.25
N SER A 380 -7.96 24.45 62.14
CA SER A 380 -8.50 25.84 62.16
C SER A 380 -8.19 26.63 60.87
N PHE A 381 -9.28 27.20 60.32
CA PHE A 381 -9.48 28.54 59.80
C PHE A 381 -8.38 29.25 58.96
N VAL A 382 -8.67 29.75 57.75
CA VAL A 382 -9.05 31.15 57.45
C VAL A 382 -9.13 31.38 55.91
N LYS A 383 -10.21 32.02 55.49
CA LYS A 383 -10.50 32.65 54.16
C LYS A 383 -9.53 33.81 53.82
N LYS A 384 -9.27 34.03 52.52
CA LYS A 384 -9.47 35.34 51.81
C LYS A 384 -8.89 35.26 50.39
N GLN A 385 -9.71 35.41 49.40
CA GLN A 385 -10.01 36.57 48.53
C GLN A 385 -8.90 36.98 47.52
N ARG A 386 -9.31 36.81 46.23
CA ARG A 386 -9.15 37.68 45.05
C ARG A 386 -8.11 38.82 45.07
N VAL A 387 -7.42 38.93 43.94
CA VAL A 387 -7.47 40.11 43.04
C VAL A 387 -6.56 39.84 41.81
N THR A 388 -7.10 39.92 40.61
CA THR A 388 -6.47 40.39 39.35
C THR A 388 -6.46 41.96 39.39
N PRO A 389 -5.73 42.76 38.59
CA PRO A 389 -5.40 42.57 37.18
C PRO A 389 -4.10 43.24 36.66
N LEU A 390 -3.87 43.13 35.35
CA LEU A 390 -3.28 44.08 34.39
C LEU A 390 -1.81 44.49 34.47
N SER A 391 -1.01 44.12 33.51
CA SER A 391 -0.56 44.98 32.38
C SER A 391 0.15 44.11 31.33
#